data_5af40822537ab2231c9b0eaf09e244a2
#
_entry.id   5af40822537ab2231c9b0eaf09e244a2
#
_cell.length_a   1.000
_cell.length_b   1.000
_cell.length_c   1.000
_cell.angle_alpha   90.00
_cell.angle_beta   90.00
_cell.angle_gamma   90.00
#
_symmetry.space_group_name_H-M   'P 1'
#
loop_
_entity.id
_entity.type
_entity.pdbx_description
1 polymer ?
#
loop_
_entity_poly.entity_id
_entity_poly.type
_entity_poly.pdbx_seq_one_letter_code
_entity_poly.pdbx_strand_id
1 'polypeptide(L)'
;MSVRPETNVGSPRGDGLLPAAYKSQFVEAGGLRLHYQDYGTARKPAMLCLHGGAAHAHWFDFIAPGLVPAYRVIALDQRGHGDSEWADPPAYSYARYAADLAEVVEKLDLRDFVLIGHSMGGTVALEYAAAYPGRVGRIIIVDSTLLMTAERVAALRDVGSRHGSSHASRAEFIARFRLRPVGTLATPAVIRHLAEHSARQSSSDGRWRHKFDRSVYATRETTDGLPRWNHIRIPALLVKAERSQRISPQVYGEVKARCPQVQLTEVPNCDHHVTLDNPTGFVSAVKSFLTKR
;
A
#
# COMPACT_ATOMS: atom_id res chain seq x y z
N MET A 1 1.41 30.11 -8.29
CA MET A 1 0.02 29.81 -8.71
C MET A 1 -0.54 28.84 -7.68
N SER A 2 -1.56 29.26 -6.92
CA SER A 2 -2.19 28.43 -5.87
C SER A 2 -3.04 27.35 -6.54
N VAL A 3 -2.60 26.11 -6.48
CA VAL A 3 -3.41 24.94 -6.91
C VAL A 3 -4.50 24.76 -5.85
N ARG A 4 -5.76 24.97 -6.22
CA ARG A 4 -6.90 24.66 -5.35
C ARG A 4 -6.95 23.16 -5.10
N PRO A 5 -7.20 22.70 -3.87
CA PRO A 5 -7.38 21.27 -3.59
C PRO A 5 -8.66 20.79 -4.30
N GLU A 6 -8.51 19.83 -5.21
CA GLU A 6 -9.66 19.14 -5.80
C GLU A 6 -10.28 18.24 -4.74
N THR A 7 -11.48 18.61 -4.28
CA THR A 7 -12.35 17.73 -3.48
C THR A 7 -13.13 16.84 -4.45
N ASN A 8 -12.69 15.61 -4.64
CA ASN A 8 -13.43 14.66 -5.45
C ASN A 8 -14.51 13.99 -4.59
N VAL A 9 -15.76 14.36 -4.81
CA VAL A 9 -16.94 13.72 -4.21
C VAL A 9 -17.36 12.61 -5.17
N GLY A 10 -17.04 11.36 -4.83
CA GLY A 10 -17.41 10.20 -5.64
C GLY A 10 -18.93 10.10 -5.84
N SER A 11 -19.36 10.00 -7.09
CA SER A 11 -20.75 9.73 -7.44
C SER A 11 -21.13 8.28 -7.11
N PRO A 12 -22.35 8.02 -6.57
CA PRO A 12 -22.81 6.68 -6.24
C PRO A 12 -22.98 5.83 -7.50
N ARG A 13 -22.25 4.73 -7.60
CA ARG A 13 -22.46 3.69 -8.61
C ARG A 13 -22.59 2.33 -7.93
N GLY A 14 -23.74 1.90 -7.79
CA GLY A 14 -24.28 0.55 -7.95
C GLY A 14 -23.99 -0.58 -6.93
N ASP A 15 -23.01 -0.53 -6.02
CA ASP A 15 -22.63 -1.70 -5.21
C ASP A 15 -22.37 -1.40 -3.72
N GLY A 16 -22.85 -0.30 -3.22
CA GLY A 16 -22.82 0.01 -1.77
C GLY A 16 -21.46 0.41 -1.18
N LEU A 17 -20.36 0.27 -1.90
CA LEU A 17 -19.02 0.70 -1.50
C LEU A 17 -18.64 1.99 -2.24
N LEU A 18 -18.94 3.12 -1.62
CA LEU A 18 -18.47 4.41 -2.12
C LEU A 18 -17.08 4.69 -1.58
N PRO A 19 -16.13 5.15 -2.42
CA PRO A 19 -14.88 5.65 -1.92
C PRO A 19 -15.11 6.87 -1.01
N ALA A 20 -14.36 6.98 0.09
CA ALA A 20 -14.42 8.15 0.95
C ALA A 20 -13.94 9.39 0.19
N ALA A 21 -14.51 10.55 0.52
CA ALA A 21 -13.96 11.83 0.07
C ALA A 21 -12.55 12.01 0.65
N TYR A 22 -11.60 12.44 -0.17
CA TYR A 22 -10.21 12.68 0.20
C TYR A 22 -9.72 14.02 -0.34
N LYS A 23 -8.60 14.49 0.22
CA LYS A 23 -7.81 15.59 -0.34
C LYS A 23 -6.54 15.00 -0.94
N SER A 24 -6.29 15.29 -2.21
CA SER A 24 -5.02 15.02 -2.88
C SER A 24 -3.97 16.03 -2.39
N GLN A 25 -2.85 15.54 -1.87
CA GLN A 25 -1.80 16.34 -1.25
C GLN A 25 -0.42 15.84 -1.71
N PHE A 26 0.59 16.69 -1.53
CA PHE A 26 1.97 16.33 -1.81
C PHE A 26 2.87 16.71 -0.64
N VAL A 27 3.96 15.94 -0.48
CA VAL A 27 5.01 16.19 0.51
C VAL A 27 6.37 15.91 -0.13
N GLU A 28 7.35 16.77 0.12
CA GLU A 28 8.73 16.53 -0.31
C GLU A 28 9.40 15.56 0.67
N ALA A 29 9.87 14.40 0.18
CA ALA A 29 10.60 13.43 1.01
C ALA A 29 11.57 12.60 0.15
N GLY A 30 12.77 12.35 0.67
CA GLY A 30 13.82 11.61 -0.03
C GLY A 30 14.27 12.25 -1.34
N GLY A 31 14.16 13.57 -1.45
CA GLY A 31 14.45 14.34 -2.67
C GLY A 31 13.41 14.21 -3.77
N LEU A 32 12.23 13.67 -3.47
CA LEU A 32 11.11 13.48 -4.38
C LEU A 32 9.85 14.13 -3.85
N ARG A 33 8.99 14.56 -4.74
CA ARG A 33 7.63 15.01 -4.43
C ARG A 33 6.70 13.79 -4.38
N LEU A 34 6.30 13.39 -3.18
CA LEU A 34 5.44 12.24 -2.94
C LEU A 34 3.99 12.68 -2.76
N HIS A 35 3.08 11.99 -3.44
CA HIS A 35 1.64 12.20 -3.36
C HIS A 35 1.04 11.37 -2.22
N TYR A 36 0.03 11.91 -1.56
CA TYR A 36 -0.81 11.16 -0.64
C TYR A 36 -2.27 11.62 -0.68
N GLN A 37 -3.16 10.71 -0.33
CA GLN A 37 -4.57 11.00 -0.11
C GLN A 37 -4.83 11.13 1.38
N ASP A 38 -5.50 12.21 1.79
CA ASP A 38 -5.93 12.47 3.16
C ASP A 38 -7.44 12.38 3.26
N TYR A 39 -7.96 11.34 3.91
CA TYR A 39 -9.38 11.05 4.05
C TYR A 39 -9.99 11.58 5.35
N GLY A 40 -9.36 12.47 6.06
CA GLY A 40 -9.88 12.84 7.36
C GLY A 40 -9.52 14.23 7.82
N THR A 41 -9.54 14.39 9.13
CA THR A 41 -9.20 15.64 9.80
C THR A 41 -7.99 15.46 10.70
N ALA A 42 -7.11 16.44 10.76
CA ALA A 42 -5.87 16.42 11.55
C ALA A 42 -6.08 16.23 13.06
N ARG A 43 -7.31 16.38 13.56
CA ARG A 43 -7.63 16.24 15.01
C ARG A 43 -7.77 14.79 15.45
N LYS A 44 -7.87 13.83 14.53
CA LYS A 44 -8.03 12.41 14.85
C LYS A 44 -6.68 11.70 14.90
N PRO A 45 -6.55 10.59 15.65
CA PRO A 45 -5.38 9.73 15.57
C PRO A 45 -5.09 9.33 14.13
N ALA A 46 -3.83 9.37 13.73
CA ALA A 46 -3.44 9.09 12.36
C ALA A 46 -3.35 7.59 12.07
N MET A 47 -3.69 7.24 10.83
CA MET A 47 -3.49 5.92 10.25
C MET A 47 -2.82 6.11 8.88
N LEU A 48 -1.60 5.62 8.73
CA LEU A 48 -0.82 5.74 7.50
C LEU A 48 -0.79 4.41 6.77
N CYS A 49 -1.22 4.42 5.51
CA CYS A 49 -1.41 3.24 4.68
C CYS A 49 -0.40 3.21 3.52
N LEU A 50 0.30 2.09 3.36
CA LEU A 50 1.29 1.83 2.32
C LEU A 50 0.82 0.70 1.40
N HIS A 51 0.70 1.00 0.12
CA HIS A 51 0.21 0.07 -0.91
C HIS A 51 1.25 -0.97 -1.34
N GLY A 52 0.82 -1.99 -2.07
CA GLY A 52 1.66 -3.02 -2.67
C GLY A 52 2.43 -2.55 -3.91
N GLY A 53 3.30 -3.40 -4.45
CA GLY A 53 4.01 -3.11 -5.70
C GLY A 53 3.05 -2.97 -6.89
N ALA A 54 3.29 -2.00 -7.77
CA ALA A 54 2.46 -1.61 -8.90
C ALA A 54 1.02 -1.18 -8.52
N ALA A 55 0.77 -0.88 -7.24
CA ALA A 55 -0.46 -0.29 -6.73
C ALA A 55 -0.28 1.22 -6.46
N HIS A 56 -1.26 1.85 -5.85
CA HIS A 56 -1.23 3.27 -5.47
C HIS A 56 -2.23 3.55 -4.34
N ALA A 57 -2.29 4.79 -3.85
CA ALA A 57 -3.11 5.21 -2.71
C ALA A 57 -4.60 4.82 -2.83
N HIS A 58 -5.16 4.79 -4.03
CA HIS A 58 -6.56 4.41 -4.27
C HIS A 58 -6.90 2.94 -3.93
N TRP A 59 -5.92 2.09 -3.60
CA TRP A 59 -6.16 0.75 -3.03
C TRP A 59 -6.85 0.81 -1.66
N PHE A 60 -6.85 1.98 -1.02
CA PHE A 60 -7.44 2.20 0.29
C PHE A 60 -8.79 2.93 0.25
N ASP A 61 -9.26 3.36 -0.91
CA ASP A 61 -10.51 4.10 -1.09
C ASP A 61 -11.71 3.38 -0.49
N PHE A 62 -11.75 2.05 -0.60
CA PHE A 62 -12.89 1.23 -0.17
C PHE A 62 -12.87 0.83 1.31
N ILE A 63 -11.72 0.97 1.99
CA ILE A 63 -11.62 0.73 3.43
C ILE A 63 -11.69 2.03 4.23
N ALA A 64 -11.31 3.15 3.64
CA ALA A 64 -11.29 4.46 4.29
C ALA A 64 -12.65 4.83 4.90
N PRO A 65 -13.83 4.64 4.25
CA PRO A 65 -15.13 4.96 4.83
C PRO A 65 -15.38 4.31 6.20
N GLY A 66 -14.89 3.07 6.37
CA GLY A 66 -15.01 2.34 7.62
C GLY A 66 -14.09 2.82 8.74
N LEU A 67 -13.03 3.54 8.43
CA LEU A 67 -11.96 3.94 9.37
C LEU A 67 -12.01 5.44 9.71
N VAL A 68 -12.39 6.29 8.78
CA VAL A 68 -12.45 7.76 8.93
C VAL A 68 -13.31 8.25 10.11
N PRO A 69 -14.39 7.55 10.56
CA PRO A 69 -15.10 7.97 11.75
C PRO A 69 -14.20 8.08 13.00
N ALA A 70 -13.18 7.23 13.12
CA ALA A 70 -12.28 7.18 14.27
C ALA A 70 -10.86 7.71 13.99
N TYR A 71 -10.39 7.66 12.75
CA TYR A 71 -9.01 7.95 12.36
C TYR A 71 -8.92 8.98 11.24
N ARG A 72 -7.81 9.73 11.18
CA ARG A 72 -7.35 10.40 9.97
C ARG A 72 -6.60 9.36 9.14
N VAL A 73 -7.19 8.88 8.06
CA VAL A 73 -6.55 7.91 7.17
C VAL A 73 -5.75 8.67 6.11
N ILE A 74 -4.48 8.30 5.97
CA ILE A 74 -3.55 8.86 4.98
C ILE A 74 -3.04 7.69 4.14
N ALA A 75 -3.24 7.73 2.84
CA ALA A 75 -2.72 6.73 1.91
C ALA A 75 -1.61 7.35 1.06
N LEU A 76 -0.39 6.85 1.22
CA LEU A 76 0.79 7.36 0.53
C LEU A 76 1.01 6.63 -0.79
N ASP A 77 1.19 7.38 -1.88
CA ASP A 77 1.83 6.87 -3.07
C ASP A 77 3.33 6.81 -2.83
N GLN A 78 3.87 5.60 -2.70
CA GLN A 78 5.29 5.41 -2.47
C GLN A 78 6.09 5.80 -3.72
N ARG A 79 7.39 6.20 -3.57
CA ARG A 79 8.24 6.53 -4.73
C ARG A 79 8.07 5.56 -5.89
N GLY A 80 8.05 6.05 -7.12
CA GLY A 80 7.88 5.22 -8.32
C GLY A 80 6.47 4.70 -8.56
N HIS A 81 5.47 5.15 -7.78
CA HIS A 81 4.08 4.70 -7.88
C HIS A 81 3.10 5.87 -7.85
N GLY A 82 1.91 5.62 -8.43
CA GLY A 82 0.81 6.58 -8.39
C GLY A 82 1.18 7.94 -8.95
N ASP A 83 0.82 8.99 -8.24
CA ASP A 83 1.14 10.37 -8.59
C ASP A 83 2.43 10.90 -7.94
N SER A 84 3.16 10.04 -7.21
CA SER A 84 4.51 10.33 -6.72
C SER A 84 5.56 10.31 -7.82
N GLU A 85 6.62 11.08 -7.63
CA GLU A 85 7.74 11.10 -8.54
C GLU A 85 8.51 9.77 -8.58
N TRP A 86 9.20 9.57 -9.68
CA TRP A 86 10.08 8.43 -9.92
C TRP A 86 11.53 8.83 -9.64
N ALA A 87 12.28 7.92 -9.05
CA ALA A 87 13.69 8.18 -8.76
C ALA A 87 14.54 8.05 -10.04
N ASP A 88 15.39 9.06 -10.28
CA ASP A 88 16.39 9.05 -11.34
C ASP A 88 17.75 9.49 -10.73
N PRO A 89 18.74 8.58 -10.70
CA PRO A 89 18.72 7.17 -11.10
C PRO A 89 17.78 6.31 -10.22
N PRO A 90 17.31 5.15 -10.73
CA PRO A 90 16.39 4.29 -9.99
C PRO A 90 16.93 3.85 -8.62
N ALA A 91 16.18 4.10 -7.54
CA ALA A 91 16.55 3.82 -6.16
C ALA A 91 15.34 3.32 -5.37
N TYR A 92 15.10 1.99 -5.39
CA TYR A 92 13.88 1.34 -4.93
C TYR A 92 14.13 0.23 -3.90
N SER A 93 15.17 0.33 -3.07
CA SER A 93 15.38 -0.57 -1.95
C SER A 93 14.36 -0.34 -0.82
N TYR A 94 14.07 -1.36 -0.01
CA TYR A 94 13.19 -1.22 1.14
C TYR A 94 13.70 -0.18 2.16
N ALA A 95 15.02 -0.11 2.36
CA ALA A 95 15.63 0.90 3.21
C ALA A 95 15.37 2.32 2.69
N ARG A 96 15.37 2.51 1.35
CA ARG A 96 15.07 3.82 0.76
C ARG A 96 13.60 4.20 0.93
N TYR A 97 12.68 3.26 0.74
CA TYR A 97 11.26 3.50 1.04
C TYR A 97 11.03 3.84 2.52
N ALA A 98 11.73 3.16 3.44
CA ALA A 98 11.63 3.46 4.87
C ALA A 98 12.21 4.84 5.23
N ALA A 99 13.28 5.27 4.55
CA ALA A 99 13.84 6.61 4.71
C ALA A 99 12.87 7.71 4.24
N ASP A 100 12.23 7.53 3.08
CA ASP A 100 11.17 8.45 2.63
C ASP A 100 10.04 8.53 3.65
N LEU A 101 9.61 7.36 4.15
CA LEU A 101 8.54 7.29 5.13
C LEU A 101 8.91 8.05 6.41
N ALA A 102 10.18 8.01 6.84
CA ALA A 102 10.65 8.78 7.99
C ALA A 102 10.47 10.29 7.79
N GLU A 103 10.83 10.79 6.61
CA GLU A 103 10.64 12.21 6.30
C GLU A 103 9.15 12.58 6.16
N VAL A 104 8.33 11.71 5.55
CA VAL A 104 6.88 11.92 5.46
C VAL A 104 6.26 12.00 6.86
N VAL A 105 6.60 11.06 7.75
CA VAL A 105 6.11 11.02 9.14
C VAL A 105 6.51 12.28 9.91
N GLU A 106 7.74 12.77 9.72
CA GLU A 106 8.23 14.00 10.33
C GLU A 106 7.47 15.23 9.81
N LYS A 107 7.36 15.38 8.49
CA LYS A 107 6.73 16.54 7.86
C LYS A 107 5.23 16.62 8.08
N LEU A 108 4.55 15.48 8.24
CA LEU A 108 3.14 15.42 8.59
C LEU A 108 2.91 15.42 10.12
N ASP A 109 3.97 15.53 10.93
CA ASP A 109 3.98 15.46 12.41
C ASP A 109 3.16 14.27 12.95
N LEU A 110 3.38 13.08 12.39
CA LEU A 110 2.69 11.87 12.82
C LEU A 110 3.41 11.27 14.03
N ARG A 111 2.64 11.03 15.11
CA ARG A 111 3.12 10.43 16.37
C ARG A 111 2.11 9.40 16.85
N ASP A 112 2.60 8.31 17.41
CA ASP A 112 1.76 7.22 17.96
C ASP A 112 0.67 6.76 16.99
N PHE A 113 1.00 6.73 15.69
CA PHE A 113 0.06 6.43 14.62
C PHE A 113 -0.03 4.92 14.33
N VAL A 114 -1.11 4.52 13.67
CA VAL A 114 -1.27 3.16 13.15
C VAL A 114 -0.62 3.10 11.75
N LEU A 115 0.35 2.19 11.58
CA LEU A 115 0.99 1.95 10.30
C LEU A 115 0.43 0.67 9.66
N ILE A 116 -0.21 0.81 8.51
CA ILE A 116 -0.76 -0.30 7.72
C ILE A 116 0.06 -0.46 6.45
N GLY A 117 0.54 -1.66 6.18
CA GLY A 117 1.24 -1.95 4.93
C GLY A 117 0.71 -3.21 4.25
N HIS A 118 0.32 -3.09 2.98
CA HIS A 118 -0.12 -4.21 2.15
C HIS A 118 1.02 -4.69 1.25
N SER A 119 1.27 -6.00 1.21
CA SER A 119 2.23 -6.61 0.29
C SER A 119 3.63 -5.96 0.41
N MET A 120 4.15 -5.33 -0.66
CA MET A 120 5.39 -4.55 -0.63
C MET A 120 5.37 -3.49 0.48
N GLY A 121 4.27 -2.77 0.62
CA GLY A 121 4.10 -1.76 1.68
C GLY A 121 4.19 -2.33 3.08
N GLY A 122 3.83 -3.61 3.28
CA GLY A 122 4.00 -4.28 4.57
C GLY A 122 5.47 -4.55 4.89
N THR A 123 6.28 -4.89 3.89
CA THR A 123 7.74 -5.02 4.08
C THR A 123 8.36 -3.65 4.38
N VAL A 124 7.92 -2.58 3.69
CA VAL A 124 8.36 -1.19 3.98
C VAL A 124 7.95 -0.78 5.40
N ALA A 125 6.71 -1.07 5.81
CA ALA A 125 6.23 -0.76 7.15
C ALA A 125 7.05 -1.45 8.24
N LEU A 126 7.39 -2.73 8.03
CA LEU A 126 8.23 -3.50 8.95
C LEU A 126 9.65 -2.95 9.01
N GLU A 127 10.25 -2.62 7.87
CA GLU A 127 11.58 -2.00 7.77
C GLU A 127 11.60 -0.68 8.55
N TYR A 128 10.60 0.18 8.31
CA TYR A 128 10.46 1.46 9.00
C TYR A 128 10.30 1.30 10.51
N ALA A 129 9.36 0.46 10.96
CA ALA A 129 9.10 0.30 12.39
C ALA A 129 10.28 -0.29 13.16
N ALA A 130 11.09 -1.13 12.51
CA ALA A 130 12.32 -1.67 13.08
C ALA A 130 13.45 -0.63 13.16
N ALA A 131 13.57 0.24 12.15
CA ALA A 131 14.62 1.25 12.05
C ALA A 131 14.32 2.52 12.88
N TYR A 132 13.04 2.86 13.08
CA TYR A 132 12.59 4.08 13.75
C TYR A 132 11.65 3.76 14.94
N PRO A 133 12.16 3.11 16.01
CA PRO A 133 11.35 2.75 17.18
C PRO A 133 10.80 3.99 17.87
N GLY A 134 9.59 3.86 18.44
CA GLY A 134 8.92 4.93 19.20
C GLY A 134 8.12 5.93 18.38
N ARG A 135 8.09 5.79 17.05
CA ARG A 135 7.24 6.63 16.16
C ARG A 135 5.88 6.00 15.91
N VAL A 136 5.84 4.69 15.72
CA VAL A 136 4.64 3.91 15.40
C VAL A 136 4.01 3.39 16.68
N GLY A 137 2.71 3.61 16.87
CA GLY A 137 1.96 3.09 18.01
C GLY A 137 1.48 1.64 17.81
N ARG A 138 1.04 1.31 16.61
CA ARG A 138 0.62 -0.05 16.21
C ARG A 138 0.98 -0.32 14.76
N ILE A 139 1.32 -1.58 14.44
CA ILE A 139 1.65 -1.99 13.06
C ILE A 139 0.71 -3.10 12.58
N ILE A 140 0.25 -2.98 11.33
CA ILE A 140 -0.63 -3.96 10.67
C ILE A 140 0.01 -4.33 9.32
N ILE A 141 0.43 -5.58 9.20
CA ILE A 141 1.06 -6.13 7.99
C ILE A 141 0.03 -6.99 7.26
N VAL A 142 -0.32 -6.60 6.03
CA VAL A 142 -1.40 -7.21 5.27
C VAL A 142 -0.84 -8.04 4.13
N ASP A 143 -0.99 -9.33 4.22
CA ASP A 143 -0.65 -10.36 3.23
C ASP A 143 0.70 -10.14 2.53
N SER A 144 1.74 -9.79 3.32
CA SER A 144 3.07 -9.47 2.83
C SER A 144 3.96 -10.70 2.75
N THR A 145 4.83 -10.72 1.74
CA THR A 145 5.89 -11.72 1.63
C THR A 145 7.04 -11.29 2.53
N LEU A 146 7.21 -11.96 3.66
CA LEU A 146 8.27 -11.66 4.63
C LEU A 146 9.64 -12.16 4.21
N LEU A 147 9.68 -13.19 3.37
CA LEU A 147 10.91 -13.76 2.80
C LEU A 147 10.86 -13.65 1.27
N MET A 148 11.72 -12.83 0.69
CA MET A 148 11.84 -12.65 -0.76
C MET A 148 13.02 -13.50 -1.27
N THR A 149 12.71 -14.67 -1.82
CA THR A 149 13.71 -15.61 -2.34
C THR A 149 14.34 -15.13 -3.65
N ALA A 150 15.49 -15.70 -4.02
CA ALA A 150 16.20 -15.38 -5.26
C ALA A 150 15.32 -15.66 -6.50
N GLU A 151 14.58 -16.79 -6.52
CA GLU A 151 13.68 -17.15 -7.64
C GLU A 151 12.57 -16.12 -7.80
N ARG A 152 11.99 -15.66 -6.68
CA ARG A 152 10.93 -14.66 -6.71
C ARG A 152 11.46 -13.30 -7.16
N VAL A 153 12.66 -12.93 -6.73
CA VAL A 153 13.36 -11.73 -7.20
C VAL A 153 13.64 -11.82 -8.69
N ALA A 154 14.15 -12.94 -9.19
CA ALA A 154 14.42 -13.16 -10.62
C ALA A 154 13.13 -12.99 -11.46
N ALA A 155 12.02 -13.58 -11.01
CA ALA A 155 10.72 -13.42 -11.68
C ALA A 155 10.22 -11.96 -11.70
N LEU A 156 10.42 -11.20 -10.61
CA LEU A 156 10.07 -9.78 -10.58
C LEU A 156 10.98 -8.95 -11.49
N ARG A 157 12.29 -9.21 -11.49
CA ARG A 157 13.25 -8.53 -12.36
C ARG A 157 12.94 -8.78 -13.83
N ASP A 158 12.58 -10.00 -14.21
CA ASP A 158 12.14 -10.33 -15.56
C ASP A 158 10.90 -9.51 -15.94
N VAL A 159 9.89 -9.41 -15.05
CA VAL A 159 8.74 -8.53 -15.27
C VAL A 159 9.17 -7.07 -15.39
N GLY A 160 10.10 -6.59 -14.56
CA GLY A 160 10.61 -5.21 -14.56
C GLY A 160 11.35 -4.84 -15.85
N SER A 161 12.17 -5.76 -16.37
CA SER A 161 13.01 -5.54 -17.56
C SER A 161 12.23 -5.52 -18.88
N ARG A 162 11.05 -6.14 -18.95
CA ARG A 162 10.22 -6.14 -20.14
C ARG A 162 9.63 -4.74 -20.39
N HIS A 163 9.41 -4.39 -21.65
CA HIS A 163 8.65 -3.18 -21.97
C HIS A 163 7.24 -3.26 -21.37
N GLY A 164 6.84 -2.20 -20.67
CA GLY A 164 5.48 -2.07 -20.14
C GLY A 164 4.45 -1.97 -21.25
N SER A 165 3.23 -2.47 -21.00
CA SER A 165 2.12 -2.26 -21.93
C SER A 165 1.87 -0.77 -22.12
N SER A 166 1.65 -0.37 -23.38
CA SER A 166 1.24 0.98 -23.74
C SER A 166 0.01 0.91 -24.65
N HIS A 167 -0.91 1.85 -24.47
CA HIS A 167 -2.23 1.84 -25.10
C HIS A 167 -2.46 3.14 -25.87
N ALA A 168 -3.20 3.07 -26.98
CA ALA A 168 -3.48 4.24 -27.79
C ALA A 168 -4.44 5.23 -27.11
N SER A 169 -5.31 4.72 -26.22
CA SER A 169 -6.28 5.55 -25.50
C SER A 169 -6.39 5.15 -24.03
N ARG A 170 -6.91 6.08 -23.20
CA ARG A 170 -7.26 5.81 -21.80
C ARG A 170 -8.32 4.71 -21.68
N ALA A 171 -9.28 4.69 -22.58
CA ALA A 171 -10.33 3.67 -22.62
C ALA A 171 -9.76 2.27 -22.87
N GLU A 172 -8.81 2.14 -23.82
CA GLU A 172 -8.12 0.88 -24.07
C GLU A 172 -7.30 0.42 -22.86
N PHE A 173 -6.57 1.34 -22.19
CA PHE A 173 -5.85 1.04 -20.97
C PHE A 173 -6.79 0.49 -19.90
N ILE A 174 -7.90 1.16 -19.62
CA ILE A 174 -8.89 0.76 -18.61
C ILE A 174 -9.46 -0.63 -18.94
N ALA A 175 -9.84 -0.88 -20.19
CA ALA A 175 -10.40 -2.17 -20.61
C ALA A 175 -9.40 -3.34 -20.43
N ARG A 176 -8.11 -3.07 -20.60
CA ARG A 176 -7.03 -4.08 -20.50
C ARG A 176 -6.34 -4.13 -19.14
N PHE A 177 -6.73 -3.25 -18.22
CA PHE A 177 -6.15 -3.24 -16.86
C PHE A 177 -6.38 -4.56 -16.15
N ARG A 178 -5.34 -5.04 -15.45
CA ARG A 178 -5.40 -6.24 -14.60
C ARG A 178 -4.57 -6.00 -13.34
N LEU A 179 -5.05 -6.45 -12.20
CA LEU A 179 -4.30 -6.45 -10.95
C LEU A 179 -3.08 -7.38 -11.03
N ARG A 180 -2.11 -7.12 -10.18
CA ARG A 180 -0.93 -7.98 -10.00
C ARG A 180 -0.69 -8.23 -8.51
N PRO A 181 -0.62 -9.51 -8.07
CA PRO A 181 -0.85 -10.72 -8.86
C PRO A 181 -2.27 -10.77 -9.44
N VAL A 182 -2.45 -11.59 -10.48
CA VAL A 182 -3.79 -11.93 -10.99
C VAL A 182 -4.50 -12.77 -9.94
N GLY A 183 -5.79 -12.59 -9.79
CA GLY A 183 -6.61 -13.22 -8.77
C GLY A 183 -7.15 -12.15 -7.83
N THR A 184 -8.47 -12.01 -7.87
CA THR A 184 -9.20 -11.05 -7.05
C THR A 184 -10.68 -11.42 -7.06
N LEU A 185 -11.35 -11.14 -5.96
CA LEU A 185 -12.82 -11.21 -5.83
C LEU A 185 -13.45 -9.82 -5.91
N ALA A 186 -12.64 -8.78 -6.13
CA ALA A 186 -13.13 -7.43 -6.28
C ALA A 186 -14.08 -7.29 -7.49
N THR A 187 -15.13 -6.50 -7.33
CA THR A 187 -16.13 -6.30 -8.38
C THR A 187 -15.54 -5.59 -9.61
N PRO A 188 -16.15 -5.75 -10.79
CA PRO A 188 -15.73 -5.02 -11.98
C PRO A 188 -15.72 -3.50 -11.77
N ALA A 189 -16.58 -2.94 -10.93
CA ALA A 189 -16.62 -1.52 -10.59
C ALA A 189 -15.37 -1.08 -9.82
N VAL A 190 -14.92 -1.87 -8.84
CA VAL A 190 -13.67 -1.64 -8.10
C VAL A 190 -12.46 -1.71 -9.04
N ILE A 191 -12.39 -2.73 -9.89
CA ILE A 191 -11.30 -2.87 -10.87
C ILE A 191 -11.25 -1.69 -11.84
N ARG A 192 -12.42 -1.25 -12.32
CA ARG A 192 -12.52 -0.08 -13.19
C ARG A 192 -12.06 1.21 -12.49
N HIS A 193 -12.48 1.43 -11.24
CA HIS A 193 -12.05 2.56 -10.44
C HIS A 193 -10.52 2.60 -10.32
N LEU A 194 -9.89 1.48 -9.97
CA LEU A 194 -8.44 1.40 -9.89
C LEU A 194 -7.76 1.63 -11.24
N ALA A 195 -8.32 1.09 -12.33
CA ALA A 195 -7.79 1.31 -13.68
C ALA A 195 -7.80 2.80 -14.05
N GLU A 196 -8.88 3.51 -13.73
CA GLU A 196 -9.04 4.94 -14.02
C GLU A 196 -7.96 5.78 -13.31
N HIS A 197 -7.58 5.40 -12.08
CA HIS A 197 -6.54 6.07 -11.28
C HIS A 197 -5.11 5.56 -11.58
N SER A 198 -4.97 4.40 -12.21
CA SER A 198 -3.67 3.82 -12.62
C SER A 198 -3.14 4.38 -13.93
N ALA A 199 -3.94 5.10 -14.71
CA ALA A 199 -3.63 5.52 -16.09
C ALA A 199 -2.87 6.85 -16.09
N ARG A 200 -1.71 6.89 -16.77
CA ARG A 200 -0.95 8.11 -17.07
C ARG A 200 -0.68 8.21 -18.56
N GLN A 201 -0.88 9.39 -19.15
CA GLN A 201 -0.44 9.65 -20.52
C GLN A 201 1.04 10.05 -20.51
N SER A 202 1.82 9.39 -21.35
CA SER A 202 3.24 9.71 -21.54
C SER A 202 3.38 10.98 -22.38
N SER A 203 4.20 11.92 -21.93
CA SER A 203 4.50 13.15 -22.68
C SER A 203 5.36 12.91 -23.93
N SER A 204 6.12 11.80 -23.97
CA SER A 204 7.04 11.51 -25.08
C SER A 204 6.35 10.97 -26.34
N ASP A 205 5.24 10.22 -26.21
CA ASP A 205 4.57 9.55 -27.33
C ASP A 205 3.03 9.58 -27.27
N GLY A 206 2.46 10.28 -26.26
CA GLY A 206 1.02 10.41 -26.07
C GLY A 206 0.29 9.12 -25.66
N ARG A 207 0.99 8.02 -25.49
CA ARG A 207 0.40 6.72 -25.15
C ARG A 207 0.09 6.59 -23.65
N TRP A 208 -0.88 5.76 -23.32
CA TRP A 208 -1.32 5.52 -21.95
C TRP A 208 -0.59 4.33 -21.33
N ARG A 209 -0.07 4.52 -20.13
CA ARG A 209 0.70 3.55 -19.35
C ARG A 209 0.29 3.54 -17.90
N HIS A 210 0.75 2.54 -17.15
CA HIS A 210 0.62 2.53 -15.70
C HIS A 210 1.41 3.67 -15.04
N LYS A 211 0.84 4.25 -13.99
CA LYS A 211 1.53 5.13 -13.03
C LYS A 211 2.47 4.30 -12.14
N PHE A 212 3.40 3.58 -12.74
CA PHE A 212 4.33 2.69 -12.04
C PHE A 212 5.66 2.61 -12.77
N ASP A 213 6.74 2.95 -12.06
CA ASP A 213 8.09 2.78 -12.59
C ASP A 213 8.50 1.31 -12.53
N ARG A 214 8.71 0.73 -13.67
CA ARG A 214 9.09 -0.69 -13.77
C ARG A 214 10.43 -1.00 -13.13
N SER A 215 11.31 0.01 -12.98
CA SER A 215 12.58 -0.11 -12.26
C SER A 215 12.40 -0.56 -10.81
N VAL A 216 11.24 -0.33 -10.21
CA VAL A 216 10.88 -0.89 -8.89
C VAL A 216 11.01 -2.42 -8.86
N TYR A 217 10.65 -3.09 -9.95
CA TYR A 217 10.82 -4.53 -10.07
C TYR A 217 12.18 -4.91 -10.66
N ALA A 218 12.68 -4.15 -11.64
CA ALA A 218 13.98 -4.43 -12.29
C ALA A 218 15.15 -4.37 -11.29
N THR A 219 15.07 -3.51 -10.26
CA THR A 219 16.10 -3.36 -9.22
C THR A 219 15.78 -4.12 -7.93
N ARG A 220 14.76 -5.00 -7.92
CA ARG A 220 14.37 -5.75 -6.71
C ARG A 220 15.52 -6.63 -6.20
N GLU A 221 15.68 -6.64 -4.89
CA GLU A 221 16.68 -7.46 -4.19
C GLU A 221 16.02 -8.54 -3.32
N THR A 222 16.78 -9.59 -3.00
CA THR A 222 16.38 -10.55 -1.98
C THR A 222 16.25 -9.86 -0.64
N THR A 223 15.28 -10.26 0.15
CA THR A 223 15.05 -9.67 1.46
C THR A 223 14.54 -10.74 2.41
N ASP A 224 15.19 -10.85 3.57
CA ASP A 224 14.67 -11.54 4.73
C ASP A 224 14.13 -10.51 5.73
N GLY A 225 12.83 -10.46 5.87
CA GLY A 225 12.14 -9.57 6.81
C GLY A 225 12.02 -10.15 8.22
N LEU A 226 12.28 -11.45 8.40
CA LEU A 226 12.07 -12.12 9.69
C LEU A 226 12.93 -11.52 10.83
N PRO A 227 14.23 -11.20 10.65
CA PRO A 227 15.03 -10.60 11.73
C PRO A 227 14.49 -9.26 12.24
N ARG A 228 13.77 -8.49 11.41
CA ARG A 228 13.22 -7.19 11.80
C ARG A 228 12.16 -7.31 12.89
N TRP A 229 11.46 -8.44 12.95
CA TRP A 229 10.49 -8.71 14.01
C TRP A 229 11.09 -8.74 15.42
N ASN A 230 12.40 -8.99 15.53
CA ASN A 230 13.12 -8.89 16.82
C ASN A 230 13.13 -7.45 17.38
N HIS A 231 12.87 -6.44 16.56
CA HIS A 231 12.87 -5.02 16.95
C HIS A 231 11.46 -4.46 17.15
N ILE A 232 10.41 -5.22 16.83
CA ILE A 232 9.03 -4.77 17.01
C ILE A 232 8.60 -4.99 18.46
N ARG A 233 8.37 -3.89 19.20
CA ARG A 233 7.92 -3.89 20.61
C ARG A 233 6.49 -3.39 20.78
N ILE A 234 5.91 -2.84 19.73
CA ILE A 234 4.54 -2.33 19.68
C ILE A 234 3.55 -3.44 19.35
N PRO A 235 2.24 -3.26 19.67
CA PRO A 235 1.21 -4.18 19.22
C PRO A 235 1.26 -4.36 17.69
N ALA A 236 1.24 -5.61 17.24
CA ALA A 236 1.38 -5.98 15.85
C ALA A 236 0.30 -6.96 15.41
N LEU A 237 -0.24 -6.75 14.20
CA LEU A 237 -1.21 -7.63 13.57
C LEU A 237 -0.68 -8.09 12.21
N LEU A 238 -0.70 -9.41 11.98
CA LEU A 238 -0.62 -10.00 10.65
C LEU A 238 -2.03 -10.25 10.14
N VAL A 239 -2.37 -9.69 8.98
CA VAL A 239 -3.61 -10.00 8.28
C VAL A 239 -3.28 -10.91 7.10
N LYS A 240 -3.83 -12.12 7.12
CA LYS A 240 -3.70 -13.10 6.06
C LYS A 240 -4.97 -13.13 5.23
N ALA A 241 -4.85 -13.18 3.91
CA ALA A 241 -5.96 -13.50 3.03
C ALA A 241 -6.23 -15.02 3.07
N GLU A 242 -7.49 -15.43 3.14
CA GLU A 242 -7.89 -16.84 3.21
C GLU A 242 -7.22 -17.68 2.12
N ARG A 243 -7.22 -17.20 0.88
CA ARG A 243 -6.72 -17.93 -0.29
C ARG A 243 -5.22 -17.71 -0.58
N SER A 244 -4.54 -16.89 0.25
CA SER A 244 -3.11 -16.60 0.07
C SER A 244 -2.23 -17.58 0.84
N GLN A 245 -1.08 -17.93 0.25
CA GLN A 245 -0.04 -18.75 0.87
C GLN A 245 1.15 -17.92 1.36
N ARG A 246 1.07 -16.58 1.38
CA ARG A 246 2.21 -15.71 1.75
C ARG A 246 2.57 -15.79 3.22
N ILE A 247 1.56 -15.97 4.08
CA ILE A 247 1.71 -16.17 5.52
C ILE A 247 1.32 -17.61 5.82
N SER A 248 2.28 -18.53 5.66
CA SER A 248 2.09 -19.94 6.05
C SER A 248 2.13 -20.09 7.57
N PRO A 249 1.62 -21.21 8.12
CA PRO A 249 1.77 -21.51 9.55
C PRO A 249 3.22 -21.47 10.02
N GLN A 250 4.16 -21.93 9.20
CA GLN A 250 5.59 -21.88 9.49
C GLN A 250 6.10 -20.44 9.60
N VAL A 251 5.79 -19.59 8.61
CA VAL A 251 6.16 -18.16 8.61
C VAL A 251 5.57 -17.45 9.82
N TYR A 252 4.31 -17.72 10.15
CA TYR A 252 3.71 -17.16 11.36
C TYR A 252 4.41 -17.62 12.64
N GLY A 253 4.76 -18.90 12.75
CA GLY A 253 5.52 -19.45 13.87
C GLY A 253 6.87 -18.73 14.05
N GLU A 254 7.60 -18.51 12.96
CA GLU A 254 8.86 -17.76 12.94
C GLU A 254 8.70 -16.30 13.40
N VAL A 255 7.62 -15.64 12.99
CA VAL A 255 7.31 -14.28 13.42
C VAL A 255 6.92 -14.27 14.90
N LYS A 256 6.08 -15.21 15.34
CA LYS A 256 5.61 -15.34 16.73
C LYS A 256 6.75 -15.58 17.71
N ALA A 257 7.75 -16.35 17.31
CA ALA A 257 8.94 -16.60 18.11
C ALA A 257 9.78 -15.31 18.33
N ARG A 258 9.79 -14.39 17.37
CA ARG A 258 10.54 -13.12 17.43
C ARG A 258 9.75 -11.97 18.03
N CYS A 259 8.43 -12.00 17.87
CA CYS A 259 7.49 -10.96 18.30
C CYS A 259 6.29 -11.63 18.99
N PRO A 260 6.41 -12.03 20.29
CA PRO A 260 5.38 -12.81 20.97
C PRO A 260 4.01 -12.12 21.04
N GLN A 261 3.95 -10.79 20.98
CA GLN A 261 2.71 -10.01 21.01
C GLN A 261 1.99 -9.96 19.65
N VAL A 262 2.60 -10.46 18.55
CA VAL A 262 1.93 -10.44 17.24
C VAL A 262 0.65 -11.29 17.28
N GLN A 263 -0.40 -10.74 16.71
CA GLN A 263 -1.67 -11.43 16.48
C GLN A 263 -1.76 -11.79 14.98
N LEU A 264 -2.47 -12.88 14.68
CA LEU A 264 -2.83 -13.27 13.32
C LEU A 264 -4.35 -13.21 13.18
N THR A 265 -4.82 -12.61 12.10
CA THR A 265 -6.24 -12.66 11.69
C THR A 265 -6.30 -13.05 10.23
N GLU A 266 -7.13 -14.02 9.93
CA GLU A 266 -7.47 -14.40 8.55
C GLU A 266 -8.73 -13.66 8.14
N VAL A 267 -8.69 -13.00 6.97
CA VAL A 267 -9.86 -12.37 6.35
C VAL A 267 -10.44 -13.36 5.34
N PRO A 268 -11.71 -13.76 5.49
CA PRO A 268 -12.34 -14.72 4.59
C PRO A 268 -12.69 -14.09 3.24
N ASN A 269 -12.97 -14.94 2.25
CA ASN A 269 -13.42 -14.54 0.92
C ASN A 269 -12.53 -13.47 0.28
N CYS A 270 -11.21 -13.65 0.34
CA CYS A 270 -10.27 -12.80 -0.36
C CYS A 270 -9.02 -13.55 -0.82
N ASP A 271 -8.49 -13.09 -1.93
CA ASP A 271 -7.14 -13.37 -2.41
C ASP A 271 -6.16 -12.31 -1.87
N HIS A 272 -5.00 -12.17 -2.49
CA HIS A 272 -3.95 -11.24 -2.08
C HIS A 272 -4.41 -9.79 -1.88
N HIS A 273 -5.41 -9.33 -2.62
CA HIS A 273 -5.90 -7.94 -2.58
C HIS A 273 -6.96 -7.72 -1.49
N VAL A 274 -6.64 -8.06 -0.25
CA VAL A 274 -7.56 -8.08 0.91
C VAL A 274 -8.41 -6.81 1.03
N THR A 275 -7.82 -5.63 0.83
CA THR A 275 -8.49 -4.33 0.94
C THR A 275 -9.51 -4.07 -0.18
N LEU A 276 -9.46 -4.84 -1.26
CA LEU A 276 -10.33 -4.75 -2.43
C LEU A 276 -11.36 -5.88 -2.46
N ASP A 277 -10.92 -7.09 -2.10
CA ASP A 277 -11.70 -8.30 -2.18
C ASP A 277 -12.74 -8.39 -1.05
N ASN A 278 -12.32 -8.02 0.17
CA ASN A 278 -13.20 -7.97 1.34
C ASN A 278 -12.90 -6.77 2.25
N PRO A 279 -13.21 -5.54 1.80
CA PRO A 279 -12.94 -4.32 2.55
C PRO A 279 -13.65 -4.29 3.92
N THR A 280 -14.87 -4.81 4.01
CA THR A 280 -15.63 -4.87 5.27
C THR A 280 -14.99 -5.83 6.27
N GLY A 281 -14.59 -7.01 5.83
CA GLY A 281 -13.87 -7.99 6.65
C GLY A 281 -12.53 -7.46 7.13
N PHE A 282 -11.79 -6.78 6.25
CA PHE A 282 -10.54 -6.11 6.60
C PHE A 282 -10.75 -5.02 7.68
N VAL A 283 -11.72 -4.12 7.47
CA VAL A 283 -12.04 -3.06 8.44
C VAL A 283 -12.45 -3.63 9.79
N SER A 284 -13.23 -4.72 9.80
CA SER A 284 -13.62 -5.42 11.03
C SER A 284 -12.40 -5.98 11.77
N ALA A 285 -11.48 -6.63 11.06
CA ALA A 285 -10.23 -7.16 11.62
C ALA A 285 -9.36 -6.05 12.24
N VAL A 286 -9.21 -4.93 11.52
CA VAL A 286 -8.47 -3.74 11.99
C VAL A 286 -9.11 -3.17 13.25
N LYS A 287 -10.43 -2.93 13.27
CA LYS A 287 -11.15 -2.40 14.43
C LYS A 287 -11.04 -3.32 15.64
N SER A 288 -11.21 -4.62 15.45
CA SER A 288 -11.05 -5.61 16.52
C SER A 288 -9.65 -5.59 17.16
N PHE A 289 -8.61 -5.43 16.34
CA PHE A 289 -7.24 -5.31 16.83
C PHE A 289 -7.02 -3.99 17.61
N LEU A 290 -7.54 -2.88 17.11
CA LEU A 290 -7.32 -1.55 17.68
C LEU A 290 -8.10 -1.32 19.00
N THR A 291 -9.18 -2.05 19.24
CA THR A 291 -9.98 -1.96 20.49
C THR A 291 -9.42 -2.82 21.63
N LYS A 292 -8.56 -3.78 21.35
CA LYS A 292 -7.88 -4.58 22.37
C LYS A 292 -6.81 -3.72 23.05
N ARG A 293 -6.94 -3.58 24.40
CA ARG A 293 -5.95 -2.90 25.26
C ARG A 293 -4.73 -3.76 25.50
#